data_3db2cd326e51104bdce8dbba38d74cc9
#
_entry.id   3db2cd326e51104bdce8dbba38d74cc9
#
_cell.length_a   1.000
_cell.length_b   1.000
_cell.length_c   1.000
_cell.angle_alpha   90.00
_cell.angle_beta   90.00
_cell.angle_gamma   90.00
#
_symmetry.space_group_name_H-M   'P 1'
#
loop_
_entity.id
_entity.type
_entity.pdbx_description
1 polymer ?
#
loop_
_entity_poly.entity_id
_entity_poly.type
_entity_poly.pdbx_seq_one_letter_code
_entity_poly.pdbx_strand_id
1 'polypeptide(L)'
;TKKLIDYTDKIYLEFGADKKLEGTKYKDEVDKIKNKARKEGIQLVDIPIRHLGTEKAHELYKKIEDYLEENNIEMKFETIVEDLIIKENKIEGVKVKNTKNEKEELYANKVVLAVGRKGANWLSDMCIKHNINTKTGIVDIGIRYELPDEIMKDINKYMYEGKFIGKPGPFKDKVRTFCQNPSGFVSSEVYDNNLTLVNGHSYKDKKSTNTNLAILVSHNFTYPFNKPIDYGRNVAKNLNELGAGNVLVQRLGDIYRGKRTWEKELESNFVKPTLKSAVPGD
;
A
#
# COMPACT_ATOMS: atom_id res chain seq x y z
N THR A 1 13.49 10.37 11.61
CA THR A 1 12.82 9.92 10.36
C THR A 1 13.60 10.36 9.12
N LYS A 2 13.95 11.66 8.95
CA LYS A 2 14.68 12.15 7.76
C LYS A 2 16.00 11.41 7.55
N LYS A 3 16.84 11.28 8.57
CA LYS A 3 18.11 10.54 8.50
C LYS A 3 17.94 9.09 8.02
N LEU A 4 16.85 8.43 8.40
CA LEU A 4 16.56 7.06 7.96
C LEU A 4 16.17 7.02 6.48
N ILE A 5 15.38 7.98 6.01
CA ILE A 5 15.01 8.13 4.59
C ILE A 5 16.29 8.35 3.76
N ASP A 6 17.12 9.30 4.16
CA ASP A 6 18.36 9.63 3.45
C ASP A 6 19.31 8.42 3.41
N TYR A 7 19.38 7.64 4.49
CA TYR A 7 20.17 6.40 4.56
C TYR A 7 19.65 5.33 3.62
N THR A 8 18.33 5.10 3.62
CA THR A 8 17.70 4.11 2.73
C THR A 8 17.86 4.50 1.26
N ASP A 9 17.68 5.80 0.94
CA ASP A 9 17.85 6.32 -0.42
C ASP A 9 19.29 6.13 -0.91
N LYS A 10 20.27 6.34 -0.03
CA LYS A 10 21.69 6.09 -0.33
C LYS A 10 21.93 4.62 -0.69
N ILE A 11 21.39 3.68 0.08
CA ILE A 11 21.51 2.24 -0.22
C ILE A 11 20.92 1.95 -1.61
N TYR A 12 19.71 2.43 -1.92
CA TYR A 12 19.11 2.19 -3.22
C TYR A 12 19.94 2.75 -4.37
N LEU A 13 20.56 3.92 -4.19
CA LEU A 13 21.46 4.49 -5.18
C LEU A 13 22.74 3.65 -5.39
N GLU A 14 23.31 3.11 -4.31
CA GLU A 14 24.48 2.23 -4.36
C GLU A 14 24.19 0.95 -5.15
N PHE A 15 22.97 0.41 -5.03
CA PHE A 15 22.54 -0.80 -5.75
C PHE A 15 21.89 -0.52 -7.12
N GLY A 16 21.94 0.71 -7.62
CA GLY A 16 21.63 1.03 -9.00
C GLY A 16 20.25 1.67 -9.24
N ALA A 17 19.61 2.21 -8.21
CA ALA A 17 18.45 3.06 -8.40
C ALA A 17 18.79 4.32 -9.20
N ASP A 18 17.82 4.82 -9.98
CA ASP A 18 17.99 6.05 -10.77
C ASP A 18 18.21 7.26 -9.83
N LYS A 19 19.13 8.16 -10.25
CA LYS A 19 19.39 9.39 -9.50
C LYS A 19 18.25 10.41 -9.57
N LYS A 20 17.33 10.26 -10.51
CA LYS A 20 16.20 11.18 -10.71
C LYS A 20 15.26 11.17 -9.53
N LEU A 21 14.94 12.35 -8.99
CA LEU A 21 13.88 12.57 -8.02
C LEU A 21 12.71 13.31 -8.70
N GLU A 22 11.56 12.70 -8.70
CA GLU A 22 10.32 13.34 -9.15
C GLU A 22 9.80 14.32 -8.08
N GLY A 23 9.12 15.39 -8.52
CA GLY A 23 8.51 16.37 -7.62
C GLY A 23 9.46 17.47 -7.12
N THR A 24 10.71 17.51 -7.57
CA THR A 24 11.69 18.51 -7.10
C THR A 24 11.94 19.67 -8.07
N LYS A 25 11.63 19.49 -9.35
CA LYS A 25 12.03 20.42 -10.43
C LYS A 25 11.13 21.66 -10.54
N TYR A 26 9.87 21.56 -10.19
CA TYR A 26 8.83 22.56 -10.48
C TYR A 26 8.21 23.14 -9.20
N LYS A 27 9.04 23.70 -8.33
CA LYS A 27 8.63 24.14 -7.00
C LYS A 27 7.52 25.19 -7.02
N ASP A 28 7.63 26.18 -7.91
CA ASP A 28 6.67 27.29 -8.00
C ASP A 28 5.29 26.80 -8.48
N GLU A 29 5.27 25.86 -9.43
CA GLU A 29 4.03 25.26 -9.94
C GLU A 29 3.38 24.37 -8.87
N VAL A 30 4.17 23.60 -8.14
CA VAL A 30 3.70 22.80 -7.01
C VAL A 30 3.12 23.70 -5.92
N ASP A 31 3.76 24.83 -5.61
CA ASP A 31 3.25 25.78 -4.62
C ASP A 31 1.95 26.46 -5.09
N LYS A 32 1.77 26.70 -6.39
CA LYS A 32 0.48 27.16 -6.93
C LYS A 32 -0.62 26.11 -6.72
N ILE A 33 -0.34 24.83 -6.96
CA ILE A 33 -1.29 23.73 -6.73
C ILE A 33 -1.61 23.62 -5.23
N LYS A 34 -0.61 23.70 -4.36
CA LYS A 34 -0.81 23.73 -2.89
C LYS A 34 -1.74 24.85 -2.45
N ASN A 35 -1.55 26.04 -3.03
CA ASN A 35 -2.37 27.20 -2.68
C ASN A 35 -3.83 27.04 -3.17
N LYS A 36 -4.03 26.45 -4.35
CA LYS A 36 -5.38 26.09 -4.83
C LYS A 36 -6.04 25.06 -3.89
N ALA A 37 -5.34 23.98 -3.56
CA ALA A 37 -5.85 22.95 -2.65
C ALA A 37 -6.20 23.54 -1.27
N ARG A 38 -5.36 24.41 -0.73
CA ARG A 38 -5.61 25.05 0.57
C ARG A 38 -6.88 25.91 0.60
N LYS A 39 -7.23 26.57 -0.51
CA LYS A 39 -8.47 27.34 -0.61
C LYS A 39 -9.72 26.44 -0.48
N GLU A 40 -9.61 25.17 -0.89
CA GLU A 40 -10.64 24.16 -0.77
C GLU A 40 -10.55 23.35 0.55
N GLY A 41 -9.76 23.82 1.52
CA GLY A 41 -9.56 23.11 2.79
C GLY A 41 -8.75 21.82 2.68
N ILE A 42 -8.03 21.62 1.58
CA ILE A 42 -7.22 20.44 1.31
C ILE A 42 -5.74 20.78 1.45
N GLN A 43 -5.01 19.95 2.18
CA GLN A 43 -3.56 20.04 2.28
C GLN A 43 -2.92 19.16 1.19
N LEU A 44 -2.09 19.75 0.34
CA LEU A 44 -1.18 18.99 -0.51
C LEU A 44 0.18 18.86 0.20
N VAL A 45 0.61 17.62 0.37
CA VAL A 45 1.96 17.28 0.83
C VAL A 45 2.77 16.87 -0.39
N ASP A 46 3.73 17.69 -0.77
CA ASP A 46 4.69 17.34 -1.83
C ASP A 46 5.74 16.40 -1.25
N ILE A 47 5.91 15.29 -1.89
CA ILE A 47 6.87 14.25 -1.49
C ILE A 47 7.79 14.02 -2.67
N PRO A 48 9.10 14.31 -2.54
CA PRO A 48 10.08 13.87 -3.52
C PRO A 48 10.06 12.34 -3.60
N ILE A 49 9.93 11.81 -4.80
CA ILE A 49 9.83 10.36 -5.02
C ILE A 49 10.94 9.90 -5.95
N ARG A 50 11.67 8.88 -5.54
CA ARG A 50 12.51 8.09 -6.42
C ARG A 50 11.68 6.91 -6.94
N HIS A 51 11.20 7.05 -8.16
CA HIS A 51 10.39 6.02 -8.80
C HIS A 51 11.28 5.00 -9.49
N LEU A 52 11.26 3.76 -9.00
CA LEU A 52 12.08 2.69 -9.57
C LEU A 52 11.36 1.93 -10.70
N GLY A 53 10.06 1.79 -10.63
CA GLY A 53 9.27 0.88 -11.46
C GLY A 53 9.32 -0.57 -10.93
N THR A 54 8.26 -1.31 -11.19
CA THR A 54 8.12 -2.68 -10.66
C THR A 54 9.18 -3.62 -11.23
N GLU A 55 9.53 -3.45 -12.51
CA GLU A 55 10.49 -4.28 -13.23
C GLU A 55 11.91 -4.14 -12.66
N LYS A 56 12.33 -2.91 -12.41
CA LYS A 56 13.69 -2.63 -11.88
C LYS A 56 13.84 -2.95 -10.39
N ALA A 57 12.73 -3.00 -9.65
CA ALA A 57 12.77 -3.33 -8.23
C ALA A 57 13.35 -4.73 -8.00
N HIS A 58 12.97 -5.69 -8.84
CA HIS A 58 13.49 -7.07 -8.77
C HIS A 58 15.01 -7.12 -8.96
N GLU A 59 15.53 -6.43 -9.97
CA GLU A 59 16.98 -6.39 -10.24
C GLU A 59 17.76 -5.72 -9.09
N LEU A 60 17.21 -4.66 -8.52
CA LEU A 60 17.84 -3.96 -7.40
C LEU A 60 17.89 -4.84 -6.14
N TYR A 61 16.77 -5.48 -5.80
CA TYR A 61 16.72 -6.37 -4.63
C TYR A 61 17.60 -7.59 -4.81
N LYS A 62 17.74 -8.13 -6.03
CA LYS A 62 18.69 -9.22 -6.29
C LYS A 62 20.13 -8.80 -6.00
N LYS A 63 20.53 -7.61 -6.42
CA LYS A 63 21.88 -7.09 -6.11
C LYS A 63 22.12 -6.90 -4.61
N ILE A 64 21.08 -6.49 -3.86
CA ILE A 64 21.18 -6.40 -2.39
C ILE A 64 21.33 -7.79 -1.78
N GLU A 65 20.57 -8.77 -2.26
CA GLU A 65 20.67 -10.16 -1.83
C GLU A 65 22.07 -10.71 -2.09
N ASP A 66 22.59 -10.58 -3.31
CA ASP A 66 23.94 -11.01 -3.68
C ASP A 66 25.01 -10.36 -2.78
N TYR A 67 24.89 -9.06 -2.50
CA TYR A 67 25.77 -8.35 -1.60
C TYR A 67 25.74 -8.92 -0.16
N LEU A 68 24.56 -9.27 0.34
CA LEU A 68 24.44 -9.88 1.67
C LEU A 68 25.10 -11.25 1.73
N GLU A 69 24.93 -12.08 0.70
CA GLU A 69 25.58 -13.39 0.58
C GLU A 69 27.11 -13.25 0.53
N GLU A 70 27.62 -12.34 -0.30
CA GLU A 70 29.07 -12.06 -0.41
C GLU A 70 29.68 -11.58 0.92
N ASN A 71 28.87 -10.94 1.78
CA ASN A 71 29.28 -10.49 3.11
C ASN A 71 28.96 -11.50 4.23
N ASN A 72 28.73 -12.76 3.88
CA ASN A 72 28.49 -13.88 4.82
C ASN A 72 27.28 -13.67 5.72
N ILE A 73 26.25 -12.99 5.25
CA ILE A 73 24.96 -12.93 5.92
C ILE A 73 24.18 -14.19 5.57
N GLU A 74 23.92 -15.02 6.56
CA GLU A 74 23.14 -16.24 6.35
C GLU A 74 21.67 -15.91 6.08
N MET A 75 21.14 -16.37 4.95
CA MET A 75 19.73 -16.24 4.58
C MET A 75 19.08 -17.62 4.56
N LYS A 76 18.07 -17.81 5.40
CA LYS A 76 17.30 -19.07 5.49
C LYS A 76 15.97 -18.91 4.73
N PHE A 77 15.97 -19.31 3.47
CA PHE A 77 14.76 -19.39 2.66
C PHE A 77 13.89 -20.57 3.08
N GLU A 78 12.61 -20.56 2.70
CA GLU A 78 11.64 -21.62 3.02
C GLU A 78 11.58 -21.97 4.52
N THR A 79 11.87 -20.99 5.37
CA THR A 79 11.97 -21.13 6.82
C THR A 79 11.02 -20.17 7.50
N ILE A 80 10.20 -20.68 8.40
CA ILE A 80 9.18 -19.91 9.14
C ILE A 80 9.62 -19.79 10.59
N VAL A 81 9.52 -18.59 11.14
CA VAL A 81 9.67 -18.37 12.59
C VAL A 81 8.36 -18.80 13.27
N GLU A 82 8.42 -19.83 14.09
CA GLU A 82 7.27 -20.33 14.87
C GLU A 82 7.09 -19.57 16.19
N ASP A 83 8.21 -19.21 16.85
CA ASP A 83 8.17 -18.63 18.19
C ASP A 83 9.42 -17.79 18.50
N LEU A 84 9.33 -16.98 19.56
CA LEU A 84 10.43 -16.22 20.14
C LEU A 84 11.02 -17.01 21.34
N ILE A 85 12.33 -16.97 21.50
CA ILE A 85 13.00 -17.49 22.70
C ILE A 85 13.24 -16.30 23.62
N ILE A 86 12.41 -16.22 24.67
CA ILE A 86 12.48 -15.14 25.66
C ILE A 86 12.71 -15.77 27.03
N LYS A 87 13.77 -15.34 27.73
CA LYS A 87 14.04 -15.69 29.13
C LYS A 87 14.27 -14.43 29.95
N GLU A 88 13.70 -14.37 31.13
CA GLU A 88 13.83 -13.24 32.05
C GLU A 88 13.57 -11.88 31.38
N ASN A 89 12.53 -11.80 30.54
CA ASN A 89 12.17 -10.63 29.73
C ASN A 89 13.26 -10.17 28.73
N LYS A 90 14.20 -11.02 28.37
CA LYS A 90 15.21 -10.76 27.34
C LYS A 90 15.03 -11.71 26.18
N ILE A 91 15.14 -11.17 24.98
CA ILE A 91 15.19 -11.99 23.77
C ILE A 91 16.53 -12.72 23.70
N GLU A 92 16.47 -14.02 23.44
CA GLU A 92 17.66 -14.86 23.23
C GLU A 92 17.72 -15.42 21.81
N GLY A 93 16.60 -15.42 21.07
CA GLY A 93 16.56 -15.94 19.72
C GLY A 93 15.15 -16.23 19.22
N VAL A 94 15.09 -17.10 18.22
CA VAL A 94 13.85 -17.53 17.58
C VAL A 94 13.84 -19.05 17.36
N LYS A 95 12.65 -19.64 17.38
CA LYS A 95 12.41 -21.03 16.95
C LYS A 95 11.93 -21.02 15.52
N VAL A 96 12.60 -21.73 14.66
CA VAL A 96 12.31 -21.81 13.25
C VAL A 96 11.96 -23.22 12.80
N LYS A 97 11.24 -23.30 11.68
CA LYS A 97 10.87 -24.55 11.06
C LYS A 97 10.96 -24.41 9.54
N ASN A 98 11.58 -25.34 8.87
CA ASN A 98 11.67 -25.37 7.42
C ASN A 98 10.50 -26.16 6.76
N THR A 99 10.45 -26.19 5.45
CA THR A 99 9.44 -26.94 4.68
C THR A 99 9.45 -28.45 4.89
N LYS A 100 10.56 -29.02 5.38
CA LYS A 100 10.67 -30.44 5.77
C LYS A 100 10.22 -30.71 7.20
N ASN A 101 9.67 -29.71 7.89
CA ASN A 101 9.28 -29.77 9.30
C ASN A 101 10.46 -29.94 10.28
N GLU A 102 11.69 -29.72 9.84
CA GLU A 102 12.86 -29.70 10.73
C GLU A 102 12.85 -28.42 11.55
N LYS A 103 13.02 -28.55 12.87
CA LYS A 103 13.01 -27.45 13.82
C LYS A 103 14.40 -27.12 14.29
N GLU A 104 14.69 -25.83 14.39
CA GLU A 104 15.97 -25.29 14.85
C GLU A 104 15.74 -24.11 15.80
N GLU A 105 16.64 -23.93 16.75
CA GLU A 105 16.69 -22.73 17.59
C GLU A 105 17.87 -21.86 17.15
N LEU A 106 17.58 -20.63 16.76
CA LEU A 106 18.58 -19.64 16.35
C LEU A 106 18.75 -18.62 17.45
N TYR A 107 19.93 -18.54 18.02
CA TYR A 107 20.24 -17.62 19.12
C TYR A 107 20.82 -16.31 18.63
N ALA A 108 20.32 -15.19 19.17
CA ALA A 108 20.78 -13.85 18.84
C ALA A 108 20.49 -12.86 19.98
N ASN A 109 21.40 -11.91 20.18
CA ASN A 109 21.23 -10.85 21.18
C ASN A 109 20.17 -9.80 20.78
N LYS A 110 19.79 -9.74 19.50
CA LYS A 110 18.77 -8.83 18.96
C LYS A 110 18.01 -9.55 17.87
N VAL A 111 16.70 -9.36 17.85
CA VAL A 111 15.81 -9.90 16.82
C VAL A 111 14.99 -8.75 16.26
N VAL A 112 14.96 -8.63 14.93
CA VAL A 112 14.12 -7.66 14.20
C VAL A 112 12.97 -8.42 13.54
N LEU A 113 11.75 -8.10 13.91
CA LEU A 113 10.55 -8.70 13.35
C LEU A 113 9.99 -7.80 12.23
N ALA A 114 10.20 -8.19 10.97
CA ALA A 114 9.75 -7.47 9.78
C ALA A 114 8.83 -8.36 8.93
N VAL A 115 7.81 -8.90 9.57
CA VAL A 115 6.98 -10.01 9.08
C VAL A 115 5.97 -9.63 7.97
N GLY A 116 5.84 -8.36 7.66
CA GLY A 116 4.91 -7.87 6.65
C GLY A 116 3.45 -8.22 6.94
N ARG A 117 2.61 -8.15 5.90
CA ARG A 117 1.15 -8.37 6.01
C ARG A 117 0.78 -9.81 6.36
N LYS A 118 1.45 -10.78 5.75
CA LYS A 118 1.21 -12.21 6.03
C LYS A 118 1.48 -12.59 7.48
N GLY A 119 2.50 -11.99 8.09
CA GLY A 119 2.87 -12.27 9.48
C GLY A 119 2.14 -11.42 10.52
N ALA A 120 1.20 -10.56 10.15
CA ALA A 120 0.53 -9.64 11.08
C ALA A 120 -0.21 -10.37 12.21
N ASN A 121 -0.93 -11.44 11.90
CA ASN A 121 -1.62 -12.25 12.91
C ASN A 121 -0.61 -12.96 13.83
N TRP A 122 0.38 -13.63 13.24
CA TRP A 122 1.44 -14.26 13.99
C TRP A 122 2.13 -13.28 14.96
N LEU A 123 2.43 -12.07 14.51
CA LEU A 123 3.03 -11.04 15.36
C LEU A 123 2.10 -10.66 16.52
N SER A 124 0.79 -10.53 16.27
CA SER A 124 -0.19 -10.25 17.32
C SER A 124 -0.25 -11.37 18.33
N ASP A 125 -0.25 -12.64 17.88
CA ASP A 125 -0.25 -13.82 18.74
C ASP A 125 1.03 -13.90 19.58
N MET A 126 2.18 -13.59 19.00
CA MET A 126 3.46 -13.52 19.73
C MET A 126 3.45 -12.42 20.79
N CYS A 127 2.88 -11.26 20.49
CA CYS A 127 2.73 -10.19 21.48
C CYS A 127 1.87 -10.61 22.66
N ILE A 128 0.76 -11.28 22.40
CA ILE A 128 -0.13 -11.82 23.46
C ILE A 128 0.59 -12.89 24.26
N LYS A 129 1.19 -13.88 23.59
CA LYS A 129 1.87 -15.02 24.21
C LYS A 129 2.99 -14.59 25.16
N HIS A 130 3.76 -13.59 24.76
CA HIS A 130 4.93 -13.10 25.50
C HIS A 130 4.67 -11.83 26.31
N ASN A 131 3.39 -11.44 26.51
CA ASN A 131 2.99 -10.26 27.27
C ASN A 131 3.64 -8.96 26.80
N ILE A 132 3.83 -8.82 25.48
CA ILE A 132 4.37 -7.60 24.88
C ILE A 132 3.26 -6.58 24.71
N ASN A 133 3.42 -5.40 25.30
CA ASN A 133 2.41 -4.34 25.23
C ASN A 133 2.21 -3.85 23.78
N THR A 134 0.95 -3.81 23.37
CA THR A 134 0.53 -3.32 22.06
C THR A 134 -0.44 -2.15 22.20
N LYS A 135 -0.55 -1.37 21.13
CA LYS A 135 -1.59 -0.34 21.01
C LYS A 135 -2.43 -0.65 19.79
N THR A 136 -3.73 -0.40 19.90
CA THR A 136 -4.64 -0.51 18.77
C THR A 136 -4.20 0.47 17.68
N GLY A 137 -3.98 -0.07 16.47
CA GLY A 137 -3.64 0.71 15.30
C GLY A 137 -4.86 1.33 14.63
N ILE A 138 -4.63 1.90 13.46
CA ILE A 138 -5.66 2.39 12.56
C ILE A 138 -5.74 1.47 11.34
N VAL A 139 -6.89 1.49 10.65
CA VAL A 139 -7.02 0.88 9.32
C VAL A 139 -7.50 1.95 8.33
N ASP A 140 -6.89 1.98 7.16
CA ASP A 140 -7.35 2.80 6.05
C ASP A 140 -8.24 1.96 5.13
N ILE A 141 -9.46 2.44 4.89
CA ILE A 141 -10.41 1.81 3.97
C ILE A 141 -10.79 2.85 2.91
N GLY A 142 -10.92 2.43 1.67
CA GLY A 142 -11.26 3.35 0.61
C GLY A 142 -11.48 2.68 -0.73
N ILE A 143 -11.44 3.50 -1.75
CA ILE A 143 -11.68 3.10 -3.15
C ILE A 143 -10.45 3.39 -3.99
N ARG A 144 -10.30 2.70 -5.11
CA ARG A 144 -9.41 3.06 -6.21
C ARG A 144 -10.21 3.85 -7.23
N TYR A 145 -9.87 5.11 -7.40
CA TYR A 145 -10.51 6.00 -8.35
C TYR A 145 -9.71 6.08 -9.63
N GLU A 146 -10.37 5.90 -10.76
CA GLU A 146 -9.78 5.90 -12.08
C GLU A 146 -10.42 7.03 -12.91
N LEU A 147 -9.59 7.87 -13.52
CA LEU A 147 -10.03 9.05 -14.27
C LEU A 147 -9.09 9.30 -15.46
N PRO A 148 -9.54 10.06 -16.49
CA PRO A 148 -8.69 10.37 -17.64
C PRO A 148 -7.42 11.10 -17.24
N ASP A 149 -6.29 10.76 -17.86
CA ASP A 149 -5.01 11.45 -17.67
C ASP A 149 -5.11 12.95 -17.89
N GLU A 150 -5.97 13.39 -18.81
CA GLU A 150 -6.17 14.80 -19.12
C GLU A 150 -6.66 15.63 -17.93
N ILE A 151 -7.49 15.04 -17.05
CA ILE A 151 -7.94 15.70 -15.80
C ILE A 151 -6.80 15.88 -14.82
N MET A 152 -5.88 14.91 -14.78
CA MET A 152 -4.73 14.93 -13.86
C MET A 152 -3.47 15.55 -14.46
N LYS A 153 -3.54 16.03 -15.71
CA LYS A 153 -2.41 16.51 -16.51
C LYS A 153 -1.57 17.55 -15.78
N ASP A 154 -2.20 18.56 -15.19
CA ASP A 154 -1.47 19.62 -14.48
C ASP A 154 -0.75 19.12 -13.24
N ILE A 155 -1.32 18.12 -12.55
CA ILE A 155 -0.69 17.51 -11.37
C ILE A 155 0.42 16.57 -11.83
N ASN A 156 0.12 15.65 -12.76
CA ASN A 156 1.05 14.63 -13.26
C ASN A 156 2.28 15.24 -13.93
N LYS A 157 2.15 16.45 -14.52
CA LYS A 157 3.25 17.16 -15.14
C LYS A 157 4.32 17.62 -14.15
N TYR A 158 3.91 17.99 -12.95
CA TYR A 158 4.79 18.60 -11.95
C TYR A 158 5.15 17.68 -10.79
N MET A 159 4.32 16.65 -10.54
CA MET A 159 4.48 15.69 -9.47
C MET A 159 4.16 14.28 -9.96
N TYR A 160 4.94 13.29 -9.53
CA TYR A 160 4.61 11.88 -9.76
C TYR A 160 3.41 11.46 -8.90
N GLU A 161 3.41 11.85 -7.63
CA GLU A 161 2.33 11.58 -6.69
C GLU A 161 1.99 12.83 -5.88
N GLY A 162 0.74 13.29 -5.99
CA GLY A 162 0.18 14.33 -5.14
C GLY A 162 -0.55 13.73 -3.96
N LYS A 163 -0.01 13.88 -2.74
CA LYS A 163 -0.68 13.44 -1.53
C LYS A 163 -1.59 14.52 -0.98
N PHE A 164 -2.86 14.44 -1.33
CA PHE A 164 -3.89 15.34 -0.85
C PHE A 164 -4.50 14.80 0.44
N ILE A 165 -4.67 15.67 1.43
CA ILE A 165 -5.25 15.33 2.73
C ILE A 165 -6.36 16.33 3.03
N GLY A 166 -7.54 15.84 3.36
CA GLY A 166 -8.70 16.64 3.73
C GLY A 166 -9.47 16.03 4.89
N LYS A 167 -10.45 16.79 5.38
CA LYS A 167 -11.41 16.36 6.39
C LYS A 167 -12.80 16.79 5.96
N PRO A 168 -13.40 16.15 4.93
CA PRO A 168 -14.73 16.53 4.44
C PRO A 168 -15.80 16.31 5.52
N GLY A 169 -16.86 17.11 5.48
CA GLY A 169 -18.00 16.91 6.36
C GLY A 169 -18.85 15.71 5.94
N PRO A 170 -19.81 15.26 6.77
CA PRO A 170 -20.12 15.76 8.11
C PRO A 170 -19.22 15.19 9.21
N PHE A 171 -18.59 14.00 9.02
CA PHE A 171 -17.86 13.29 10.07
C PHE A 171 -16.46 13.85 10.31
N LYS A 172 -15.90 14.58 9.35
CA LYS A 172 -14.55 15.17 9.40
C LYS A 172 -13.43 14.15 9.64
N ASP A 173 -13.65 12.92 9.21
CA ASP A 173 -12.62 11.90 9.19
C ASP A 173 -11.49 12.31 8.25
N LYS A 174 -10.28 11.86 8.56
CA LYS A 174 -9.13 12.11 7.71
C LYS A 174 -9.22 11.31 6.43
N VAL A 175 -9.37 12.00 5.31
CA VAL A 175 -9.33 11.42 3.97
C VAL A 175 -8.03 11.82 3.30
N ARG A 176 -7.39 10.88 2.60
CA ARG A 176 -6.18 11.14 1.85
C ARG A 176 -6.12 10.39 0.53
N THR A 177 -5.47 10.99 -0.45
CA THR A 177 -5.06 10.25 -1.64
C THR A 177 -3.81 9.42 -1.34
N PHE A 178 -3.65 8.33 -2.08
CA PHE A 178 -2.54 7.40 -1.92
C PHE A 178 -2.25 6.67 -3.23
N CYS A 179 -0.98 6.36 -3.47
CA CYS A 179 -0.53 5.53 -4.59
C CYS A 179 -1.14 5.98 -5.93
N GLN A 180 -0.84 7.22 -6.33
CA GLN A 180 -1.22 7.76 -7.62
C GLN A 180 -0.37 7.14 -8.72
N ASN A 181 -1.02 6.68 -9.79
CA ASN A 181 -0.37 6.03 -10.93
C ASN A 181 -0.75 6.77 -12.22
N PRO A 182 0.03 7.75 -12.66
CA PRO A 182 -0.18 8.44 -13.93
C PRO A 182 -0.06 7.47 -15.11
N SER A 183 -1.04 7.48 -16.01
CA SER A 183 -1.16 6.56 -17.16
C SER A 183 -1.01 5.09 -16.74
N GLY A 184 -1.47 4.76 -15.53
CA GLY A 184 -1.30 3.45 -14.90
C GLY A 184 -2.50 2.54 -15.10
N PHE A 185 -2.44 1.38 -14.48
CA PHE A 185 -3.48 0.35 -14.54
C PHE A 185 -3.98 0.04 -13.14
N VAL A 186 -5.27 -0.18 -13.02
CA VAL A 186 -5.85 -0.79 -11.83
C VAL A 186 -5.60 -2.30 -11.90
N SER A 187 -5.23 -2.89 -10.79
CA SER A 187 -4.97 -4.33 -10.67
C SER A 187 -5.70 -4.92 -9.47
N SER A 188 -6.01 -6.20 -9.55
CA SER A 188 -6.43 -6.99 -8.40
C SER A 188 -5.21 -7.47 -7.60
N GLU A 189 -5.38 -7.55 -6.30
CA GLU A 189 -4.39 -8.10 -5.37
C GLU A 189 -5.10 -9.10 -4.46
N VAL A 190 -4.57 -10.31 -4.37
CA VAL A 190 -5.11 -11.34 -3.47
C VAL A 190 -4.44 -11.24 -2.12
N TYR A 191 -5.25 -11.10 -1.09
CA TYR A 191 -4.86 -11.06 0.31
C TYR A 191 -5.07 -12.40 1.00
N ASP A 192 -4.69 -12.47 2.26
CA ASP A 192 -4.95 -13.62 3.12
C ASP A 192 -6.40 -14.10 2.99
N ASN A 193 -6.60 -15.42 3.04
CA ASN A 193 -7.91 -16.05 2.90
C ASN A 193 -8.64 -15.78 1.56
N ASN A 194 -7.88 -15.60 0.48
CA ASN A 194 -8.40 -15.35 -0.87
C ASN A 194 -9.27 -14.08 -1.00
N LEU A 195 -9.06 -13.08 -0.17
CA LEU A 195 -9.71 -11.79 -0.33
C LEU A 195 -9.12 -11.03 -1.49
N THR A 196 -9.94 -10.69 -2.47
CA THR A 196 -9.55 -9.87 -3.62
C THR A 196 -9.72 -8.40 -3.29
N LEU A 197 -8.63 -7.64 -3.35
CA LEU A 197 -8.60 -6.21 -3.17
C LEU A 197 -8.13 -5.52 -4.46
N VAL A 198 -8.16 -4.21 -4.46
CA VAL A 198 -7.74 -3.38 -5.59
C VAL A 198 -6.46 -2.63 -5.28
N ASN A 199 -5.54 -2.62 -6.24
CA ASN A 199 -4.31 -1.84 -6.21
C ASN A 199 -4.10 -1.11 -7.54
N GLY A 200 -3.01 -0.37 -7.68
CA GLY A 200 -2.62 0.29 -8.93
C GLY A 200 -1.17 0.02 -9.27
N HIS A 201 -0.89 -0.10 -10.55
CA HIS A 201 0.45 -0.28 -11.09
C HIS A 201 0.79 0.77 -12.13
N SER A 202 2.05 1.20 -12.10
CA SER A 202 2.67 2.08 -13.08
C SER A 202 3.81 1.33 -13.73
N TYR A 203 3.69 1.04 -15.01
CA TYR A 203 4.76 0.42 -15.80
C TYR A 203 5.60 1.48 -16.49
N LYS A 204 6.85 1.18 -16.77
CA LYS A 204 7.73 2.10 -17.49
C LYS A 204 7.31 2.20 -18.95
N ASP A 205 7.12 1.08 -19.61
CA ASP A 205 6.96 0.97 -21.07
C ASP A 205 5.50 0.74 -21.50
N LYS A 206 4.58 0.46 -20.57
CA LYS A 206 3.15 0.27 -20.83
C LYS A 206 2.34 1.36 -20.18
N LYS A 207 1.55 2.08 -20.98
CA LYS A 207 0.72 3.19 -20.51
C LYS A 207 -0.75 2.98 -20.86
N SER A 208 -1.64 3.41 -19.96
CA SER A 208 -3.05 3.57 -20.23
C SER A 208 -3.37 5.05 -20.52
N THR A 209 -4.62 5.34 -20.81
CA THR A 209 -5.13 6.71 -20.94
C THR A 209 -5.69 7.27 -19.63
N ASN A 210 -5.54 6.51 -18.54
CA ASN A 210 -6.12 6.84 -17.26
C ASN A 210 -5.04 7.01 -16.19
N THR A 211 -5.24 7.97 -15.31
CA THR A 211 -4.59 8.01 -13.98
C THR A 211 -5.49 7.32 -12.98
N ASN A 212 -4.92 6.50 -12.11
CA ASN A 212 -5.66 5.96 -10.98
C ASN A 212 -4.97 6.30 -9.65
N LEU A 213 -5.77 6.45 -8.61
CA LEU A 213 -5.30 6.76 -7.26
C LEU A 213 -6.26 6.16 -6.21
N ALA A 214 -5.74 5.81 -5.05
CA ALA A 214 -6.57 5.44 -3.93
C ALA A 214 -7.07 6.68 -3.19
N ILE A 215 -8.31 6.68 -2.74
CA ILE A 215 -8.89 7.63 -1.80
C ILE A 215 -9.21 6.84 -0.54
N LEU A 216 -8.49 7.11 0.54
CA LEU A 216 -8.51 6.35 1.78
C LEU A 216 -9.07 7.18 2.93
N VAL A 217 -9.93 6.58 3.72
CA VAL A 217 -10.42 7.11 5.00
C VAL A 217 -9.74 6.36 6.13
N SER A 218 -9.14 7.09 7.06
CA SER A 218 -8.48 6.51 8.23
C SER A 218 -9.48 6.27 9.35
N HIS A 219 -9.68 4.99 9.69
CA HIS A 219 -10.56 4.59 10.79
C HIS A 219 -9.75 4.38 12.07
N ASN A 220 -10.13 5.09 13.11
CA ASN A 220 -9.55 4.97 14.45
C ASN A 220 -10.45 4.11 15.33
N PHE A 221 -9.83 3.29 16.16
CA PHE A 221 -10.54 2.37 17.05
C PHE A 221 -10.22 2.69 18.50
N THR A 222 -11.27 2.70 19.31
CA THR A 222 -11.18 2.88 20.76
C THR A 222 -11.87 1.72 21.46
N TYR A 223 -11.49 1.47 22.72
CA TYR A 223 -12.15 0.42 23.51
C TYR A 223 -13.69 0.57 23.47
N PRO A 224 -14.46 -0.52 23.29
CA PRO A 224 -14.03 -1.94 23.21
C PRO A 224 -13.59 -2.41 21.80
N PHE A 225 -13.65 -1.56 20.77
CA PHE A 225 -13.33 -1.89 19.39
C PHE A 225 -11.82 -1.80 19.15
N ASN A 226 -11.11 -2.92 19.25
CA ASN A 226 -9.66 -2.97 19.22
C ASN A 226 -9.08 -3.86 18.12
N LYS A 227 -9.89 -4.24 17.13
CA LYS A 227 -9.51 -5.16 16.05
C LYS A 227 -9.60 -4.50 14.66
N PRO A 228 -8.76 -3.52 14.33
CA PRO A 228 -8.83 -2.80 13.06
C PRO A 228 -8.61 -3.70 11.83
N ILE A 229 -7.72 -4.69 11.93
CA ILE A 229 -7.45 -5.64 10.83
C ILE A 229 -8.68 -6.49 10.53
N ASP A 230 -9.35 -7.02 11.56
CA ASP A 230 -10.55 -7.83 11.39
C ASP A 230 -11.70 -7.01 10.79
N TYR A 231 -11.82 -5.74 11.19
CA TYR A 231 -12.78 -4.82 10.59
C TYR A 231 -12.53 -4.64 9.08
N GLY A 232 -11.29 -4.34 8.69
CA GLY A 232 -10.93 -4.19 7.29
C GLY A 232 -11.16 -5.47 6.48
N ARG A 233 -10.84 -6.64 7.04
CA ARG A 233 -11.12 -7.94 6.41
C ARG A 233 -12.61 -8.20 6.23
N ASN A 234 -13.44 -7.85 7.20
CA ASN A 234 -14.89 -8.01 7.10
C ASN A 234 -15.48 -7.14 5.99
N VAL A 235 -15.02 -5.88 5.87
CA VAL A 235 -15.42 -5.01 4.76
C VAL A 235 -15.02 -5.63 3.41
N ALA A 236 -13.78 -6.10 3.28
CA ALA A 236 -13.29 -6.74 2.05
C ALA A 236 -14.08 -8.01 1.72
N LYS A 237 -14.39 -8.84 2.72
CA LYS A 237 -15.18 -10.06 2.56
C LYS A 237 -16.58 -9.76 2.03
N ASN A 238 -17.28 -8.79 2.60
CA ASN A 238 -18.60 -8.40 2.15
C ASN A 238 -18.59 -7.93 0.68
N LEU A 239 -17.58 -7.13 0.30
CA LEU A 239 -17.42 -6.69 -1.10
C LEU A 239 -17.12 -7.87 -2.03
N ASN A 240 -16.31 -8.84 -1.61
CA ASN A 240 -16.02 -10.03 -2.41
C ASN A 240 -17.24 -10.94 -2.56
N GLU A 241 -18.07 -11.06 -1.54
CA GLU A 241 -19.34 -11.80 -1.62
C GLU A 241 -20.28 -11.16 -2.65
N LEU A 242 -20.41 -9.82 -2.65
CA LEU A 242 -21.20 -9.09 -3.67
C LEU A 242 -20.64 -9.24 -5.08
N GLY A 243 -19.32 -9.28 -5.23
CA GLY A 243 -18.62 -9.41 -6.51
C GLY A 243 -18.30 -10.84 -6.93
N ALA A 244 -18.80 -11.85 -6.23
CA ALA A 244 -18.46 -13.27 -6.47
C ALA A 244 -16.92 -13.49 -6.53
N GLY A 245 -16.19 -12.86 -5.64
CA GLY A 245 -14.72 -12.92 -5.57
C GLY A 245 -13.99 -11.93 -6.48
N ASN A 246 -14.69 -11.13 -7.28
CA ASN A 246 -14.10 -10.12 -8.14
C ASN A 246 -14.11 -8.73 -7.49
N VAL A 247 -13.34 -7.82 -8.08
CA VAL A 247 -13.37 -6.39 -7.73
C VAL A 247 -14.65 -5.76 -8.28
N LEU A 248 -15.37 -5.04 -7.42
CA LEU A 248 -16.53 -4.26 -7.84
C LEU A 248 -16.11 -2.93 -8.47
N VAL A 249 -16.78 -2.55 -9.54
CA VAL A 249 -16.61 -1.25 -10.22
C VAL A 249 -17.93 -0.52 -10.36
N GLN A 250 -17.89 0.79 -10.06
CA GLN A 250 -19.02 1.69 -10.25
C GLN A 250 -18.59 2.98 -10.92
N ARG A 251 -19.49 3.57 -11.71
CA ARG A 251 -19.32 4.95 -12.18
C ARG A 251 -19.64 5.93 -11.06
N LEU A 252 -18.79 6.93 -10.89
CA LEU A 252 -18.99 7.97 -9.87
C LEU A 252 -20.37 8.65 -10.00
N GLY A 253 -20.83 8.91 -11.21
CA GLY A 253 -22.15 9.51 -11.45
C GLY A 253 -23.31 8.62 -11.01
N ASP A 254 -23.15 7.31 -11.00
CA ASP A 254 -24.19 6.39 -10.52
C ASP A 254 -24.20 6.35 -8.99
N ILE A 255 -23.03 6.38 -8.36
CA ILE A 255 -22.88 6.51 -6.89
C ILE A 255 -23.63 7.76 -6.40
N TYR A 256 -23.43 8.92 -7.03
CA TYR A 256 -24.12 10.17 -6.65
C TYR A 256 -25.64 10.10 -6.83
N ARG A 257 -26.12 9.26 -7.74
CA ARG A 257 -27.56 9.05 -7.97
C ARG A 257 -28.15 7.90 -7.15
N GLY A 258 -27.35 7.23 -6.33
CA GLY A 258 -27.76 6.03 -5.58
C GLY A 258 -28.21 4.90 -6.51
N LYS A 259 -27.53 4.71 -7.65
CA LYS A 259 -27.88 3.72 -8.67
C LYS A 259 -26.77 2.70 -8.84
N ARG A 260 -27.16 1.46 -9.09
CA ARG A 260 -26.26 0.43 -9.56
C ARG A 260 -25.68 0.81 -10.93
N THR A 261 -24.43 0.53 -11.15
CA THR A 261 -23.81 0.55 -12.48
C THR A 261 -24.04 -0.80 -13.17
N TRP A 262 -24.52 -0.77 -14.42
CA TRP A 262 -24.71 -1.97 -15.23
C TRP A 262 -23.58 -2.13 -16.25
N GLU A 263 -23.34 -3.36 -16.72
CA GLU A 263 -22.31 -3.67 -17.69
C GLU A 263 -22.40 -2.79 -18.96
N LYS A 264 -23.59 -2.67 -19.53
CA LYS A 264 -23.87 -1.79 -20.69
C LYS A 264 -23.47 -0.32 -20.45
N GLU A 265 -23.59 0.15 -19.22
CA GLU A 265 -23.21 1.51 -18.84
C GLU A 265 -21.69 1.67 -18.70
N LEU A 266 -20.98 0.63 -18.26
CA LEU A 266 -19.51 0.60 -18.30
C LEU A 266 -18.98 0.57 -19.72
N GLU A 267 -19.62 -0.19 -20.60
CA GLU A 267 -19.26 -0.26 -22.01
C GLU A 267 -19.44 1.09 -22.73
N SER A 268 -20.46 1.86 -22.39
CA SER A 268 -20.74 3.18 -22.96
C SER A 268 -19.98 4.31 -22.24
N ASN A 269 -19.35 4.07 -21.10
CA ASN A 269 -18.67 5.09 -20.31
C ASN A 269 -17.43 5.63 -21.04
N PHE A 270 -17.15 6.93 -20.90
CA PHE A 270 -15.96 7.55 -21.48
C PHE A 270 -14.67 6.96 -20.89
N VAL A 271 -14.61 6.84 -19.57
CA VAL A 271 -13.49 6.17 -18.88
C VAL A 271 -13.73 4.67 -18.86
N LYS A 272 -12.89 3.93 -19.53
CA LYS A 272 -12.95 2.45 -19.51
C LYS A 272 -12.12 1.93 -18.35
N PRO A 273 -12.65 1.02 -17.51
CA PRO A 273 -11.87 0.38 -16.47
C PRO A 273 -10.65 -0.34 -17.06
N THR A 274 -9.48 -0.08 -16.50
CA THR A 274 -8.25 -0.78 -16.94
C THR A 274 -8.15 -2.20 -16.36
N LEU A 275 -8.82 -2.49 -15.24
CA LEU A 275 -8.97 -3.82 -14.68
C LEU A 275 -10.12 -4.57 -15.39
N LYS A 276 -9.76 -5.49 -16.29
CA LYS A 276 -10.73 -6.22 -17.13
C LYS A 276 -11.56 -7.25 -16.37
N SER A 277 -11.09 -7.73 -15.22
CA SER A 277 -11.82 -8.66 -14.36
C SER A 277 -12.77 -7.98 -13.37
N ALA A 278 -12.83 -6.65 -13.36
CA ALA A 278 -13.78 -5.94 -12.50
C ALA A 278 -15.21 -6.14 -13.00
N VAL A 279 -16.12 -6.33 -12.06
CA VAL A 279 -17.54 -6.54 -12.33
C VAL A 279 -18.37 -5.35 -11.87
N PRO A 280 -19.43 -4.97 -12.62
CA PRO A 280 -20.30 -3.87 -12.18
C PRO A 280 -21.04 -4.23 -10.90
N GLY A 281 -21.22 -3.25 -10.04
CA GLY A 281 -21.86 -3.44 -8.73
C GLY A 281 -22.64 -2.24 -8.25
N ASP A 282 -23.24 -2.40 -7.09
CA ASP A 282 -23.97 -1.37 -6.36
C ASP A 282 -23.04 -0.49 -5.53
#